data_1d3128b4aeb84fde6f8d46fd043b300b
#
_entry.id   1d3128b4aeb84fde6f8d46fd043b300b
#
_cell.length_a   1.000
_cell.length_b   1.000
_cell.length_c   1.000
_cell.angle_alpha   90.00
_cell.angle_beta   90.00
_cell.angle_gamma   90.00
#
_symmetry.space_group_name_H-M   'P 1'
#
loop_
_entity.id
_entity.type
_entity.pdbx_description
1 polymer ?
#
loop_
_entity_poly.entity_id
_entity_poly.type
_entity_poly.pdbx_seq_one_letter_code
_entity_poly.pdbx_strand_id
1 'polypeptide(L)'
;MRDLENSKEVSAAGADYLGFIFVPESPRYVAAEKRDALLQGIPSTIRTVGVFRDTDIEEIEAAARRYRLSAVQLHGSEDSLYIADCKRAIPSCQIFKAISVGESGSELISPPKGADLYIFDGFKPGSGESFNWDQLAKYRGDTPFFLAGGIGPSSIDKVKLLANKYSMLLGIDINSRVEVSPGVKSLQLVKDVMRKV
;
A
#
# COMPACT_ATOMS: atom_id res chain seq x y z
N MET A 1 6.97 -5.77 3.71
CA MET A 1 7.56 -7.02 4.26
C MET A 1 9.07 -7.00 4.07
N ARG A 2 9.86 -7.65 4.92
CA ARG A 2 11.35 -7.71 4.83
C ARG A 2 11.91 -9.11 5.11
N ASP A 3 11.06 -10.02 5.57
CA ASP A 3 11.43 -11.40 5.95
C ASP A 3 10.54 -12.38 5.20
N LEU A 4 11.14 -13.45 4.66
CA LEU A 4 10.45 -14.41 3.80
C LEU A 4 9.45 -15.26 4.59
N GLU A 5 9.86 -15.79 5.74
CA GLU A 5 8.99 -16.67 6.53
C GLU A 5 7.81 -15.86 7.09
N ASN A 6 8.07 -14.65 7.60
CA ASN A 6 7.01 -13.75 8.04
C ASN A 6 6.08 -13.35 6.89
N SER A 7 6.60 -13.19 5.66
CA SER A 7 5.76 -12.93 4.48
C SER A 7 4.85 -14.11 4.16
N LYS A 8 5.34 -15.34 4.25
CA LYS A 8 4.54 -16.56 4.07
C LYS A 8 3.45 -16.70 5.15
N GLU A 9 3.79 -16.43 6.41
CA GLU A 9 2.84 -16.47 7.52
C GLU A 9 1.71 -15.45 7.34
N VAL A 10 2.04 -14.21 6.93
CA VAL A 10 1.06 -13.15 6.64
C VAL A 10 0.18 -13.52 5.45
N SER A 11 0.75 -14.12 4.40
CA SER A 11 0.00 -14.66 3.26
C SER A 11 -1.01 -15.72 3.72
N ALA A 12 -0.55 -16.68 4.51
CA ALA A 12 -1.39 -17.76 5.04
C ALA A 12 -2.48 -17.25 6.00
N ALA A 13 -2.29 -16.08 6.60
CA ALA A 13 -3.30 -15.43 7.42
C ALA A 13 -4.41 -14.74 6.62
N GLY A 14 -4.33 -14.70 5.27
CA GLY A 14 -5.39 -14.23 4.39
C GLY A 14 -5.12 -12.86 3.75
N ALA A 15 -3.91 -12.33 3.77
CA ALA A 15 -3.58 -11.11 3.06
C ALA A 15 -3.70 -11.30 1.53
N ASP A 16 -4.37 -10.37 0.83
CA ASP A 16 -4.49 -10.38 -0.64
C ASP A 16 -3.25 -9.83 -1.33
N TYR A 17 -2.58 -8.88 -0.69
CA TYR A 17 -1.40 -8.19 -1.20
C TYR A 17 -0.28 -8.18 -0.15
N LEU A 18 0.96 -8.30 -0.61
CA LEU A 18 2.15 -8.04 0.20
C LEU A 18 2.96 -6.90 -0.39
N GLY A 19 3.16 -5.84 0.40
CA GLY A 19 3.97 -4.68 0.02
C GLY A 19 5.45 -4.86 0.37
N PHE A 20 6.33 -4.52 -0.58
CA PHE A 20 7.79 -4.53 -0.45
C PHE A 20 8.32 -3.13 -0.76
N ILE A 21 8.96 -2.49 0.21
CA ILE A 21 9.36 -1.08 0.09
C ILE A 21 10.77 -1.00 -0.50
N PHE A 22 10.89 -0.34 -1.65
CA PHE A 22 12.14 -0.13 -2.38
C PHE A 22 12.68 1.31 -2.23
N VAL A 23 12.20 2.02 -1.22
CA VAL A 23 12.60 3.39 -0.84
C VAL A 23 13.72 3.31 0.20
N PRO A 24 14.98 3.68 -0.11
CA PRO A 24 16.14 3.50 0.77
C PRO A 24 16.02 4.16 2.14
N GLU A 25 15.36 5.32 2.23
CA GLU A 25 15.17 6.10 3.46
C GLU A 25 14.16 5.45 4.42
N SER A 26 13.41 4.47 3.94
CA SER A 26 12.40 3.79 4.75
C SER A 26 13.05 2.81 5.75
N PRO A 27 12.64 2.82 7.03
CA PRO A 27 13.07 1.78 7.98
C PRO A 27 12.61 0.36 7.58
N ARG A 28 11.72 0.28 6.58
CA ARG A 28 11.17 -0.97 6.02
C ARG A 28 11.78 -1.33 4.66
N TYR A 29 12.83 -0.64 4.26
CA TYR A 29 13.51 -0.87 2.99
C TYR A 29 13.96 -2.32 2.81
N VAL A 30 13.71 -2.87 1.65
CA VAL A 30 14.22 -4.17 1.21
C VAL A 30 15.48 -3.93 0.38
N ALA A 31 16.64 -4.20 0.98
CA ALA A 31 17.93 -4.01 0.32
C ALA A 31 18.04 -4.88 -0.94
N ALA A 32 18.70 -4.36 -1.98
CA ALA A 32 18.73 -4.95 -3.31
C ALA A 32 19.19 -6.42 -3.32
N GLU A 33 20.21 -6.73 -2.51
CA GLU A 33 20.79 -8.07 -2.38
C GLU A 33 19.83 -9.11 -1.76
N LYS A 34 18.78 -8.66 -1.06
CA LYS A 34 17.77 -9.53 -0.43
C LYS A 34 16.51 -9.73 -1.28
N ARG A 35 16.29 -8.87 -2.29
CA ARG A 35 15.02 -8.83 -3.04
C ARG A 35 14.74 -10.14 -3.77
N ASP A 36 15.74 -10.72 -4.44
CA ASP A 36 15.56 -11.95 -5.21
C ASP A 36 15.11 -13.11 -4.32
N ALA A 37 15.82 -13.37 -3.23
CA ALA A 37 15.49 -14.46 -2.32
C ALA A 37 14.11 -14.24 -1.67
N LEU A 38 13.78 -13.00 -1.29
CA LEU A 38 12.52 -12.67 -0.66
C LEU A 38 11.33 -12.81 -1.62
N LEU A 39 11.40 -12.16 -2.80
CA LEU A 39 10.26 -12.07 -3.72
C LEU A 39 10.02 -13.35 -4.50
N GLN A 40 11.08 -14.10 -4.86
CA GLN A 40 10.93 -15.42 -5.50
C GLN A 40 10.34 -16.48 -4.56
N GLY A 41 10.49 -16.31 -3.25
CA GLY A 41 9.91 -17.21 -2.26
C GLY A 41 8.44 -16.96 -1.93
N ILE A 42 7.82 -15.90 -2.46
CA ILE A 42 6.41 -15.59 -2.22
C ILE A 42 5.52 -16.50 -3.09
N PRO A 43 4.47 -17.12 -2.53
CA PRO A 43 3.52 -17.92 -3.30
C PRO A 43 2.88 -17.11 -4.44
N SER A 44 2.75 -17.71 -5.63
CA SER A 44 2.18 -17.05 -6.82
C SER A 44 0.70 -16.69 -6.70
N THR A 45 0.02 -17.20 -5.69
CA THR A 45 -1.36 -16.86 -5.35
C THR A 45 -1.50 -15.49 -4.67
N ILE A 46 -0.38 -14.94 -4.18
CA ILE A 46 -0.35 -13.64 -3.50
C ILE A 46 0.10 -12.56 -4.47
N ARG A 47 -0.64 -11.45 -4.48
CA ARG A 47 -0.29 -10.28 -5.27
C ARG A 47 0.82 -9.48 -4.57
N THR A 48 1.92 -9.24 -5.26
CA THR A 48 3.07 -8.50 -4.76
C THR A 48 3.02 -7.05 -5.21
N VAL A 49 3.28 -6.12 -4.29
CA VAL A 49 3.30 -4.68 -4.54
C VAL A 49 4.70 -4.14 -4.27
N GLY A 50 5.34 -3.54 -5.27
CA GLY A 50 6.57 -2.77 -5.08
C GLY A 50 6.22 -1.32 -4.72
N VAL A 51 6.76 -0.80 -3.62
CA VAL A 51 6.55 0.58 -3.20
C VAL A 51 7.76 1.43 -3.57
N PHE A 52 7.53 2.46 -4.36
CA PHE A 52 8.52 3.39 -4.89
C PHE A 52 8.18 4.83 -4.51
N ARG A 53 9.16 5.71 -4.57
CA ARG A 53 9.00 7.13 -4.27
C ARG A 53 9.88 7.95 -5.18
N ASP A 54 9.28 8.77 -6.05
CA ASP A 54 9.99 9.68 -6.96
C ASP A 54 11.16 8.98 -7.69
N THR A 55 10.93 7.74 -8.15
CA THR A 55 11.91 6.82 -8.75
C THR A 55 11.81 6.88 -10.27
N ASP A 56 12.91 6.74 -11.01
CA ASP A 56 12.88 6.69 -12.46
C ASP A 56 12.05 5.51 -12.99
N ILE A 57 11.29 5.74 -14.07
CA ILE A 57 10.35 4.75 -14.63
C ILE A 57 11.08 3.49 -15.09
N GLU A 58 12.28 3.64 -15.65
CA GLU A 58 13.13 2.53 -16.08
C GLU A 58 13.51 1.60 -14.92
N GLU A 59 13.76 2.16 -13.74
CA GLU A 59 14.04 1.36 -12.53
C GLU A 59 12.78 0.62 -12.08
N ILE A 60 11.63 1.29 -12.10
CA ILE A 60 10.34 0.67 -11.77
C ILE A 60 10.02 -0.46 -12.75
N GLU A 61 10.21 -0.25 -14.06
CA GLU A 61 9.99 -1.27 -15.09
C GLU A 61 10.89 -2.48 -14.86
N ALA A 62 12.19 -2.25 -14.64
CA ALA A 62 13.15 -3.32 -14.37
C ALA A 62 12.75 -4.14 -13.14
N ALA A 63 12.35 -3.48 -12.05
CA ALA A 63 11.90 -4.13 -10.83
C ALA A 63 10.58 -4.90 -11.03
N ALA A 64 9.60 -4.29 -11.68
CA ALA A 64 8.30 -4.91 -11.96
C ALA A 64 8.45 -6.21 -12.76
N ARG A 65 9.30 -6.18 -13.79
CA ARG A 65 9.62 -7.34 -14.63
C ARG A 65 10.41 -8.41 -13.87
N ARG A 66 11.48 -8.01 -13.17
CA ARG A 66 12.37 -8.93 -12.44
C ARG A 66 11.65 -9.69 -11.34
N TYR A 67 10.83 -8.97 -10.56
CA TYR A 67 10.14 -9.51 -9.39
C TYR A 67 8.70 -9.93 -9.66
N ARG A 68 8.23 -9.83 -10.91
CA ARG A 68 6.85 -10.16 -11.31
C ARG A 68 5.82 -9.48 -10.44
N LEU A 69 5.99 -8.17 -10.23
CA LEU A 69 5.09 -7.41 -9.39
C LEU A 69 3.69 -7.38 -9.99
N SER A 70 2.68 -7.57 -9.16
CA SER A 70 1.26 -7.45 -9.54
C SER A 70 0.82 -5.99 -9.58
N ALA A 71 1.44 -5.16 -8.74
CA ALA A 71 1.17 -3.73 -8.68
C ALA A 71 2.43 -2.94 -8.29
N VAL A 72 2.43 -1.68 -8.66
CA VAL A 72 3.40 -0.67 -8.27
C VAL A 72 2.68 0.41 -7.49
N GLN A 73 3.14 0.70 -6.27
CA GLN A 73 2.65 1.79 -5.45
C GLN A 73 3.59 2.98 -5.55
N LEU A 74 3.10 4.10 -6.05
CA LEU A 74 3.77 5.39 -6.15
C LEU A 74 3.49 6.20 -4.88
N HIS A 75 4.52 6.44 -4.06
CA HIS A 75 4.37 7.02 -2.72
C HIS A 75 5.13 8.37 -2.57
N GLY A 76 5.38 9.04 -3.66
CA GLY A 76 6.05 10.35 -3.74
C GLY A 76 5.14 11.43 -4.30
N SER A 77 5.72 12.33 -5.08
CA SER A 77 5.06 13.48 -5.71
C SER A 77 4.59 13.20 -7.16
N GLU A 78 4.56 11.92 -7.57
CA GLU A 78 4.22 11.49 -8.93
C GLU A 78 2.84 12.01 -9.36
N ASP A 79 2.82 12.76 -10.45
CA ASP A 79 1.63 13.38 -11.02
C ASP A 79 0.90 12.47 -12.04
N SER A 80 -0.14 13.00 -12.68
CA SER A 80 -0.95 12.26 -13.65
C SER A 80 -0.17 11.88 -14.92
N LEU A 81 0.83 12.69 -15.33
CA LEU A 81 1.65 12.37 -16.51
C LEU A 81 2.59 11.22 -16.17
N TYR A 82 3.25 11.29 -15.03
CA TYR A 82 4.11 10.21 -14.54
C TYR A 82 3.34 8.88 -14.41
N ILE A 83 2.10 8.91 -13.85
CA ILE A 83 1.24 7.73 -13.76
C ILE A 83 0.94 7.14 -15.15
N ALA A 84 0.63 8.01 -16.13
CA ALA A 84 0.37 7.56 -17.50
C ALA A 84 1.60 6.93 -18.16
N ASP A 85 2.80 7.48 -17.91
CA ASP A 85 4.05 6.95 -18.42
C ASP A 85 4.38 5.60 -17.77
N CYS A 86 4.20 5.45 -16.46
CA CYS A 86 4.31 4.17 -15.77
C CYS A 86 3.38 3.11 -16.39
N LYS A 87 2.12 3.45 -16.63
CA LYS A 87 1.17 2.50 -17.25
C LYS A 87 1.59 2.04 -18.64
N ARG A 88 2.23 2.92 -19.40
CA ARG A 88 2.77 2.52 -20.73
C ARG A 88 3.98 1.59 -20.60
N ALA A 89 4.86 1.85 -19.63
CA ALA A 89 6.05 1.04 -19.40
C ALA A 89 5.75 -0.34 -18.82
N ILE A 90 4.75 -0.43 -17.92
CA ILE A 90 4.41 -1.66 -17.20
C ILE A 90 2.91 -2.02 -17.32
N PRO A 91 2.38 -2.27 -18.54
CA PRO A 91 0.94 -2.45 -18.76
C PRO A 91 0.33 -3.68 -18.05
N SER A 92 1.15 -4.61 -17.58
CA SER A 92 0.71 -5.79 -16.81
C SER A 92 0.58 -5.55 -15.31
N CYS A 93 1.05 -4.39 -14.80
CA CYS A 93 0.98 -4.02 -13.39
C CYS A 93 -0.13 -3.01 -13.13
N GLN A 94 -0.84 -3.17 -12.02
CA GLN A 94 -1.70 -2.11 -11.52
C GLN A 94 -0.86 -0.96 -10.95
N ILE A 95 -1.31 0.28 -11.14
CA ILE A 95 -0.68 1.45 -10.54
C ILE A 95 -1.53 1.93 -9.37
N PHE A 96 -0.97 1.81 -8.17
CA PHE A 96 -1.53 2.37 -6.96
C PHE A 96 -0.87 3.72 -6.67
N LYS A 97 -1.65 4.76 -6.35
CA LYS A 97 -1.10 6.06 -5.95
C LYS A 97 -1.41 6.32 -4.49
N ALA A 98 -0.39 6.44 -3.67
CA ALA A 98 -0.54 6.87 -2.29
C ALA A 98 -0.75 8.39 -2.23
N ILE A 99 -1.74 8.81 -1.46
CA ILE A 99 -2.11 10.20 -1.21
C ILE A 99 -1.99 10.44 0.29
N SER A 100 -1.05 11.30 0.66
CA SER A 100 -0.88 11.74 2.05
C SER A 100 -1.94 12.79 2.38
N VAL A 101 -2.90 12.43 3.21
CA VAL A 101 -4.02 13.30 3.57
C VAL A 101 -3.66 14.16 4.76
N GLY A 102 -3.58 15.47 4.55
CA GLY A 102 -3.33 16.47 5.59
C GLY A 102 -4.58 16.80 6.42
N GLU A 103 -4.44 17.72 7.36
CA GLU A 103 -5.52 18.14 8.25
C GLU A 103 -6.73 18.71 7.49
N SER A 104 -6.49 19.39 6.38
CA SER A 104 -7.56 19.96 5.54
C SER A 104 -8.25 18.91 4.67
N GLY A 105 -7.58 17.80 4.33
CA GLY A 105 -8.05 16.80 3.36
C GLY A 105 -8.24 17.36 1.95
N SER A 106 -7.54 18.45 1.58
CA SER A 106 -7.62 19.07 0.25
C SER A 106 -7.12 18.14 -0.85
N GLU A 107 -6.19 17.24 -0.54
CA GLU A 107 -5.59 16.26 -1.44
C GLU A 107 -6.64 15.25 -1.98
N LEU A 108 -7.72 15.04 -1.23
CA LEU A 108 -8.83 14.16 -1.63
C LEU A 108 -9.75 14.78 -2.70
N ILE A 109 -9.72 16.10 -2.88
CA ILE A 109 -10.61 16.80 -3.81
C ILE A 109 -10.19 16.54 -5.26
N SER A 110 -8.88 16.54 -5.54
CA SER A 110 -8.33 16.37 -6.88
C SER A 110 -7.02 15.58 -6.86
N PRO A 111 -7.06 14.29 -6.56
CA PRO A 111 -5.86 13.46 -6.61
C PRO A 111 -5.36 13.30 -8.06
N PRO A 112 -4.06 13.01 -8.28
CA PRO A 112 -3.51 12.73 -9.60
C PRO A 112 -4.31 11.62 -10.32
N LYS A 113 -4.69 11.87 -11.58
CA LYS A 113 -5.56 10.96 -12.35
C LYS A 113 -4.77 9.79 -12.94
N GLY A 114 -5.49 8.72 -13.26
CA GLY A 114 -4.96 7.60 -14.02
C GLY A 114 -4.52 6.41 -13.17
N ALA A 115 -4.44 6.52 -11.85
CA ALA A 115 -4.19 5.36 -10.99
C ALA A 115 -5.36 4.35 -11.06
N ASP A 116 -5.04 3.06 -10.87
CA ASP A 116 -6.04 2.00 -10.79
C ASP A 116 -6.66 1.93 -9.39
N LEU A 117 -5.91 2.42 -8.39
CA LEU A 117 -6.33 2.46 -7.00
C LEU A 117 -5.58 3.57 -6.26
N TYR A 118 -6.26 4.29 -5.37
CA TYR A 118 -5.60 5.17 -4.41
C TYR A 118 -5.36 4.48 -3.08
N ILE A 119 -4.31 4.91 -2.36
CA ILE A 119 -4.09 4.57 -0.95
C ILE A 119 -4.12 5.87 -0.17
N PHE A 120 -5.17 6.11 0.60
CA PHE A 120 -5.28 7.30 1.45
C PHE A 120 -4.62 7.04 2.79
N ASP A 121 -3.50 7.70 3.04
CA ASP A 121 -2.67 7.58 4.24
C ASP A 121 -2.63 8.90 5.03
N GLY A 122 -2.29 8.84 6.31
CA GLY A 122 -2.08 10.03 7.12
C GLY A 122 -0.88 10.87 6.65
N PHE A 123 -0.90 12.17 6.94
CA PHE A 123 0.13 13.12 6.51
C PHE A 123 1.57 12.75 6.94
N LYS A 124 1.71 11.93 8.00
CA LYS A 124 3.01 11.41 8.45
C LYS A 124 3.08 9.90 8.15
N PRO A 125 3.42 9.49 6.92
CA PRO A 125 3.49 8.09 6.57
C PRO A 125 4.43 7.31 7.50
N GLY A 126 3.97 6.16 7.98
CA GLY A 126 4.74 5.30 8.88
C GLY A 126 4.72 5.69 10.36
N SER A 127 4.14 6.83 10.76
CA SER A 127 3.96 7.22 12.18
C SER A 127 2.96 6.32 12.92
N GLY A 128 2.07 5.67 12.19
CA GLY A 128 0.96 4.91 12.76
C GLY A 128 -0.18 5.79 13.27
N GLU A 129 -0.19 7.07 12.90
CA GLU A 129 -1.29 7.99 13.17
C GLU A 129 -2.27 7.99 11.99
N SER A 130 -3.57 7.90 12.26
CA SER A 130 -4.61 8.07 11.24
C SER A 130 -4.90 9.55 11.02
N PHE A 131 -5.19 9.93 9.77
CA PHE A 131 -5.83 11.23 9.52
C PHE A 131 -7.30 11.19 9.98
N ASN A 132 -7.95 12.36 10.02
CA ASN A 132 -9.37 12.41 10.31
C ASN A 132 -10.17 11.81 9.13
N TRP A 133 -10.69 10.61 9.30
CA TRP A 133 -11.41 9.87 8.27
C TRP A 133 -12.73 10.54 7.82
N ASP A 134 -13.24 11.53 8.55
CA ASP A 134 -14.37 12.33 8.07
C ASP A 134 -14.03 13.13 6.79
N GLN A 135 -12.72 13.38 6.56
CA GLN A 135 -12.23 13.99 5.32
C GLN A 135 -12.52 13.15 4.07
N LEU A 136 -12.74 11.82 4.19
CA LEU A 136 -13.14 10.97 3.07
C LEU A 136 -14.41 11.49 2.38
N ALA A 137 -15.25 12.24 3.08
CA ALA A 137 -16.41 12.92 2.50
C ALA A 137 -16.06 13.93 1.39
N LYS A 138 -14.79 14.36 1.27
CA LYS A 138 -14.31 15.25 0.21
C LYS A 138 -13.96 14.53 -1.08
N TYR A 139 -13.68 13.24 -1.01
CA TYR A 139 -13.42 12.44 -2.20
C TYR A 139 -14.73 12.25 -3.00
N ARG A 140 -14.70 12.62 -4.29
CA ARG A 140 -15.82 12.54 -5.23
C ARG A 140 -15.45 11.78 -6.50
N GLY A 141 -14.25 11.15 -6.51
CA GLY A 141 -13.80 10.35 -7.65
C GLY A 141 -14.49 8.99 -7.72
N ASP A 142 -14.29 8.34 -8.84
CA ASP A 142 -14.76 6.98 -9.16
C ASP A 142 -13.65 5.92 -9.05
N THR A 143 -12.40 6.35 -8.82
CA THR A 143 -11.28 5.43 -8.61
C THR A 143 -11.40 4.79 -7.23
N PRO A 144 -11.35 3.45 -7.12
CA PRO A 144 -11.40 2.78 -5.84
C PRO A 144 -10.20 3.13 -4.96
N PHE A 145 -10.32 2.93 -3.66
CA PHE A 145 -9.23 3.22 -2.74
C PHE A 145 -9.12 2.22 -1.59
N PHE A 146 -7.91 2.11 -1.06
CA PHE A 146 -7.62 1.50 0.23
C PHE A 146 -7.40 2.60 1.27
N LEU A 147 -7.79 2.31 2.49
CA LEU A 147 -7.51 3.16 3.63
C LEU A 147 -6.24 2.69 4.32
N ALA A 148 -5.32 3.62 4.58
CA ALA A 148 -4.07 3.39 5.30
C ALA A 148 -3.95 4.33 6.52
N GLY A 149 -2.82 4.25 7.21
CA GLY A 149 -2.50 5.11 8.36
C GLY A 149 -3.14 4.66 9.66
N GLY A 150 -2.34 4.10 10.55
CA GLY A 150 -2.75 3.75 11.90
C GLY A 150 -3.79 2.64 12.05
N ILE A 151 -4.03 1.85 11.00
CA ILE A 151 -5.01 0.77 11.02
C ILE A 151 -4.44 -0.45 11.73
N GLY A 152 -5.20 -0.97 12.69
CA GLY A 152 -4.90 -2.16 13.48
C GLY A 152 -6.16 -2.73 14.12
N PRO A 153 -6.06 -3.78 14.95
CA PRO A 153 -7.23 -4.51 15.48
C PRO A 153 -8.28 -3.63 16.17
N SER A 154 -7.87 -2.51 16.79
CA SER A 154 -8.77 -1.59 17.50
C SER A 154 -9.55 -0.64 16.60
N SER A 155 -9.14 -0.47 15.34
CA SER A 155 -9.77 0.48 14.40
C SER A 155 -10.69 -0.19 13.37
N ILE A 156 -10.70 -1.53 13.28
CA ILE A 156 -11.44 -2.25 12.23
C ILE A 156 -12.94 -1.99 12.28
N ASP A 157 -13.53 -1.93 13.46
CA ASP A 157 -14.98 -1.69 13.58
C ASP A 157 -15.37 -0.33 12.97
N LYS A 158 -14.52 0.70 13.16
CA LYS A 158 -14.70 2.00 12.52
C LYS A 158 -14.50 1.92 10.99
N VAL A 159 -13.51 1.16 10.52
CA VAL A 159 -13.28 0.94 9.08
C VAL A 159 -14.49 0.29 8.41
N LYS A 160 -15.12 -0.70 9.06
CA LYS A 160 -16.35 -1.33 8.55
C LYS A 160 -17.50 -0.34 8.38
N LEU A 161 -17.68 0.57 9.33
CA LEU A 161 -18.69 1.64 9.21
C LEU A 161 -18.39 2.55 8.01
N LEU A 162 -17.11 2.84 7.75
CA LEU A 162 -16.71 3.61 6.57
C LEU A 162 -16.94 2.82 5.28
N ALA A 163 -16.64 1.53 5.23
CA ALA A 163 -16.87 0.69 4.06
C ALA A 163 -18.37 0.63 3.69
N ASN A 164 -19.26 0.60 4.68
CA ASN A 164 -20.71 0.69 4.44
C ASN A 164 -21.14 2.05 3.87
N LYS A 165 -20.38 3.12 4.16
CA LYS A 165 -20.68 4.48 3.72
C LYS A 165 -20.06 4.82 2.36
N TYR A 166 -18.89 4.29 2.06
CA TYR A 166 -18.08 4.63 0.89
C TYR A 166 -17.87 3.39 0.02
N SER A 167 -18.66 3.21 -1.03
CA SER A 167 -18.57 2.05 -1.94
C SER A 167 -17.23 1.91 -2.66
N MET A 168 -16.46 3.01 -2.78
CA MET A 168 -15.10 3.00 -3.35
C MET A 168 -14.03 2.55 -2.36
N LEU A 169 -14.33 2.39 -1.07
CA LEU A 169 -13.41 1.80 -0.09
C LEU A 169 -13.41 0.27 -0.26
N LEU A 170 -12.40 -0.25 -0.97
CA LEU A 170 -12.30 -1.68 -1.28
C LEU A 170 -11.46 -2.48 -0.29
N GLY A 171 -10.65 -1.83 0.54
CA GLY A 171 -9.78 -2.53 1.46
C GLY A 171 -8.96 -1.62 2.36
N ILE A 172 -8.04 -2.24 3.07
CA ILE A 172 -7.15 -1.56 4.01
C ILE A 172 -5.69 -1.92 3.74
N ASP A 173 -4.80 -0.97 3.99
CA ASP A 173 -3.36 -1.20 4.07
C ASP A 173 -2.92 -1.13 5.55
N ILE A 174 -2.46 -2.26 6.08
CA ILE A 174 -2.00 -2.38 7.47
C ILE A 174 -0.49 -2.48 7.53
N ASN A 175 0.14 -1.63 8.33
CA ASN A 175 1.59 -1.61 8.42
C ASN A 175 2.07 -1.52 9.89
N SER A 176 2.39 -0.33 10.41
CA SER A 176 3.04 -0.12 11.70
C SER A 176 2.28 -0.68 12.90
N ARG A 177 0.94 -0.65 12.91
CA ARG A 177 0.10 -1.11 14.04
C ARG A 177 0.01 -2.62 14.20
N VAL A 178 0.57 -3.36 13.25
CA VAL A 178 0.63 -4.83 13.28
C VAL A 178 2.08 -5.34 13.17
N GLU A 179 3.07 -4.51 13.50
CA GLU A 179 4.49 -4.86 13.46
C GLU A 179 5.06 -5.15 14.85
N VAL A 180 6.02 -6.09 14.90
CA VAL A 180 6.93 -6.30 16.04
C VAL A 180 8.20 -5.49 15.90
N SER A 181 8.61 -5.24 14.65
CA SER A 181 9.68 -4.32 14.26
C SER A 181 9.43 -3.86 12.82
N PRO A 182 10.02 -2.74 12.38
CA PRO A 182 9.78 -2.22 11.03
C PRO A 182 9.97 -3.29 9.95
N GLY A 183 8.89 -3.59 9.21
CA GLY A 183 8.87 -4.58 8.12
C GLY A 183 8.65 -6.03 8.55
N VAL A 184 8.52 -6.34 9.85
CA VAL A 184 8.20 -7.67 10.38
C VAL A 184 6.88 -7.61 11.12
N LYS A 185 5.89 -8.37 10.65
CA LYS A 185 4.52 -8.35 11.20
C LYS A 185 4.36 -9.29 12.39
N SER A 186 3.57 -8.86 13.36
CA SER A 186 3.02 -9.74 14.38
C SER A 186 1.90 -10.58 13.77
N LEU A 187 2.14 -11.88 13.61
CA LEU A 187 1.13 -12.78 13.05
C LEU A 187 -0.17 -12.76 13.86
N GLN A 188 -0.07 -12.61 15.19
CA GLN A 188 -1.25 -12.52 16.04
C GLN A 188 -2.09 -11.29 15.72
N LEU A 189 -1.47 -10.09 15.63
CA LEU A 189 -2.17 -8.85 15.31
C LEU A 189 -2.76 -8.86 13.88
N VAL A 190 -2.05 -9.47 12.92
CA VAL A 190 -2.57 -9.67 11.56
C VAL A 190 -3.82 -10.55 11.60
N LYS A 191 -3.77 -11.71 12.27
CA LYS A 191 -4.93 -12.60 12.43
C LYS A 191 -6.10 -11.90 13.13
N ASP A 192 -5.82 -11.05 14.12
CA ASP A 192 -6.87 -10.30 14.83
C ASP A 192 -7.56 -9.27 13.91
N VAL A 193 -6.83 -8.67 12.98
CA VAL A 193 -7.41 -7.84 11.91
C VAL A 193 -8.23 -8.72 10.96
N MET A 194 -7.63 -9.79 10.41
CA MET A 194 -8.26 -10.64 9.39
C MET A 194 -9.55 -11.33 9.85
N ARG A 195 -9.69 -11.62 11.14
CA ARG A 195 -10.95 -12.14 11.71
C ARG A 195 -12.08 -11.12 11.76
N LYS A 196 -11.73 -9.86 11.68
CA LYS A 196 -12.69 -8.75 11.80
C LYS A 196 -13.04 -8.11 10.45
N VAL A 197 -12.30 -8.34 9.38
CA VAL A 197 -12.62 -7.84 8.02
C VAL A 197 -13.36 -8.89 7.15
#